data_f717c2d26bb4c2da31e125a65a1376e2
#
_entry.id   f717c2d26bb4c2da31e125a65a1376e2
#
_cell.length_a   1.000
_cell.length_b   1.000
_cell.length_c   1.000
_cell.angle_alpha   90.00
_cell.angle_beta   90.00
_cell.angle_gamma   90.00
#
_symmetry.space_group_name_H-M   'P 1'
#
loop_
_entity.id
_entity.type
_entity.pdbx_description
1 polymer ?
#
loop_
_entity_poly.entity_id
_entity_poly.type
_entity_poly.pdbx_seq_one_letter_code
_entity_poly.pdbx_strand_id
1 'polypeptide(L)'
;SYLYFRDAAKECQKLLLEIQKSLYEQAEKNFGTIQPGFTHLQVAQPVLTSHWLMAYFWMFKRDFDRLQSFLDRLVECPLGAAALAGTDFPIDRWSTAKQLGFEKPTENSIDTVADRDYCIEFASIAALSYMHMSRLCEEIIIFASQEYKFIELSDDFTTGSSIMPQKKNCDFAELIKGRTGRMYGYLQAMLTMMKGIPLAYDKDMQEDKFLSYETIDLWQNTMKVMAPMIRKMKINAKRTYQAASHGFSTATEIGRASCRER
;
A
#
# COMPACT_ATOMS: atom_id res chain seq x y z
N SER A 1 0.62 -5.29 -22.63
CA SER A 1 0.67 -5.45 -21.15
C SER A 1 1.69 -4.50 -20.52
N TYR A 2 2.96 -4.47 -20.97
CA TYR A 2 4.03 -3.62 -20.38
C TYR A 2 3.64 -2.14 -20.27
N LEU A 3 3.10 -1.52 -21.34
CA LEU A 3 2.64 -0.13 -21.31
C LEU A 3 1.55 0.10 -20.25
N TYR A 4 0.62 -0.83 -20.15
CA TYR A 4 -0.45 -0.76 -19.18
C TYR A 4 0.07 -0.79 -17.73
N PHE A 5 1.03 -1.68 -17.44
CA PHE A 5 1.66 -1.74 -16.12
C PHE A 5 2.52 -0.52 -15.81
N ARG A 6 3.20 0.04 -16.83
CA ARG A 6 3.95 1.29 -16.70
C ARG A 6 3.03 2.45 -16.30
N ASP A 7 1.91 2.58 -16.97
CA ASP A 7 0.95 3.65 -16.69
C ASP A 7 0.25 3.43 -15.33
N ALA A 8 -0.13 2.18 -15.02
CA ALA A 8 -0.69 1.80 -13.73
C ALA A 8 0.27 2.08 -12.57
N ALA A 9 1.56 1.75 -12.71
CA ALA A 9 2.57 2.00 -11.69
C ALA A 9 2.76 3.49 -11.42
N LYS A 10 2.81 4.32 -12.48
CA LYS A 10 2.89 5.79 -12.35
C LYS A 10 1.66 6.36 -11.66
N GLU A 11 0.48 5.85 -11.95
CA GLU A 11 -0.75 6.28 -11.27
C GLU A 11 -0.74 5.85 -9.80
N CYS A 12 -0.32 4.61 -9.49
CA CYS A 12 -0.17 4.15 -8.11
C CYS A 12 0.86 4.99 -7.33
N GLN A 13 1.97 5.42 -7.96
CA GLN A 13 2.93 6.34 -7.33
C GLN A 13 2.27 7.66 -6.94
N LYS A 14 1.46 8.27 -7.82
CA LYS A 14 0.73 9.52 -7.51
C LYS A 14 -0.22 9.31 -6.33
N LEU A 15 -0.96 8.21 -6.32
CA LEU A 15 -1.90 7.90 -5.23
C LEU A 15 -1.18 7.64 -3.90
N LEU A 16 -0.01 6.98 -3.92
CA LEU A 16 0.83 6.82 -2.72
C LEU A 16 1.36 8.16 -2.21
N LEU A 17 1.72 9.09 -3.10
CA LEU A 17 2.12 10.45 -2.70
C LEU A 17 0.97 11.20 -2.04
N GLU A 18 -0.27 11.05 -2.52
CA GLU A 18 -1.45 11.66 -1.88
C GLU A 18 -1.69 11.09 -0.46
N ILE A 19 -1.47 9.78 -0.25
CA ILE A 19 -1.52 9.18 1.09
C ILE A 19 -0.43 9.75 1.98
N GLN A 20 0.81 9.80 1.50
CA GLN A 20 1.94 10.36 2.23
C GLN A 20 1.71 11.82 2.60
N LYS A 21 1.20 12.63 1.66
CA LYS A 21 0.84 14.02 1.88
C LYS A 21 -0.23 14.16 2.95
N SER A 22 -1.28 13.33 2.90
CA SER A 22 -2.35 13.35 3.91
C SER A 22 -1.84 12.98 5.31
N LEU A 23 -0.91 12.03 5.41
CA LEU A 23 -0.25 11.67 6.67
C LEU A 23 0.63 12.80 7.20
N TYR A 24 1.40 13.44 6.32
CA TYR A 24 2.23 14.58 6.67
C TYR A 24 1.40 15.79 7.15
N GLU A 25 0.34 16.16 6.42
CA GLU A 25 -0.58 17.23 6.80
C GLU A 25 -1.22 16.96 8.17
N GLN A 26 -1.61 15.71 8.45
CA GLN A 26 -2.13 15.33 9.76
C GLN A 26 -1.05 15.36 10.85
N ALA A 27 0.17 14.95 10.55
CA ALA A 27 1.30 15.02 11.48
C ALA A 27 1.64 16.46 11.85
N GLU A 28 1.67 17.36 10.86
CA GLU A 28 1.91 18.80 11.06
C GLU A 28 0.80 19.45 11.89
N LYS A 29 -0.47 19.21 11.52
CA LYS A 29 -1.64 19.72 12.23
C LYS A 29 -1.70 19.29 13.69
N ASN A 30 -1.24 18.10 14.01
CA ASN A 30 -1.25 17.52 15.36
C ASN A 30 0.15 17.51 16.00
N PHE A 31 1.04 18.40 15.54
CA PHE A 31 2.37 18.52 16.11
C PHE A 31 2.28 18.91 17.61
N GLY A 32 3.04 18.21 18.44
CA GLY A 32 3.01 18.41 19.90
C GLY A 32 1.91 17.65 20.64
N THR A 33 0.94 17.04 19.93
CA THR A 33 -0.06 16.18 20.58
C THR A 33 0.58 14.90 21.08
N ILE A 34 0.37 14.59 22.38
CA ILE A 34 0.90 13.41 23.04
C ILE A 34 -0.19 12.32 23.07
N GLN A 35 0.19 11.10 22.76
CA GLN A 35 -0.63 9.90 22.89
C GLN A 35 0.15 8.76 23.55
N PRO A 36 -0.50 7.73 24.11
CA PRO A 36 0.20 6.53 24.56
C PRO A 36 0.73 5.78 23.34
N GLY A 37 1.98 5.35 23.40
CA GLY A 37 2.52 4.31 22.53
C GLY A 37 2.13 2.93 23.07
N PHE A 38 1.94 1.97 22.17
CA PHE A 38 1.49 0.63 22.53
C PHE A 38 2.48 -0.44 22.05
N THR A 39 2.70 -1.44 22.91
CA THR A 39 3.26 -2.73 22.55
C THR A 39 2.36 -3.81 23.13
N HIS A 40 2.09 -4.88 22.37
CA HIS A 40 1.15 -5.94 22.81
C HIS A 40 -0.26 -5.40 23.21
N LEU A 41 -0.70 -4.29 22.58
CA LEU A 41 -1.90 -3.54 22.96
C LEU A 41 -1.92 -3.01 24.40
N GLN A 42 -0.78 -3.03 25.09
CA GLN A 42 -0.59 -2.43 26.41
C GLN A 42 0.10 -1.08 26.26
N VAL A 43 -0.27 -0.13 27.13
CA VAL A 43 0.36 1.18 27.16
C VAL A 43 1.85 1.02 27.50
N ALA A 44 2.70 1.56 26.66
CA ALA A 44 4.14 1.62 26.86
C ALA A 44 4.56 3.06 27.18
N GLN A 45 5.40 3.68 26.38
CA GLN A 45 5.86 5.06 26.58
C GLN A 45 4.97 6.07 25.85
N PRO A 46 4.82 7.31 26.34
CA PRO A 46 4.18 8.37 25.57
C PRO A 46 4.97 8.67 24.29
N VAL A 47 4.23 8.91 23.21
CA VAL A 47 4.79 9.30 21.91
C VAL A 47 4.04 10.50 21.36
N LEU A 48 4.63 11.21 20.41
CA LEU A 48 3.91 12.21 19.66
C LEU A 48 2.98 11.53 18.63
N THR A 49 1.77 12.04 18.49
CA THR A 49 0.82 11.60 17.44
C THR A 49 1.43 11.78 16.05
N SER A 50 2.17 12.87 15.83
CA SER A 50 2.93 13.10 14.60
C SER A 50 3.96 12.00 14.33
N HIS A 51 4.65 11.51 15.35
CA HIS A 51 5.61 10.42 15.21
C HIS A 51 4.93 9.10 14.80
N TRP A 52 3.77 8.80 15.37
CA TRP A 52 2.94 7.65 14.97
C TRP A 52 2.49 7.76 13.50
N LEU A 53 1.98 8.91 13.07
CA LEU A 53 1.57 9.14 11.67
C LEU A 53 2.75 8.99 10.70
N MET A 54 3.91 9.52 11.07
CA MET A 54 5.12 9.44 10.25
C MET A 54 5.66 8.01 10.14
N ALA A 55 5.37 7.11 11.06
CA ALA A 55 5.72 5.69 10.89
C ALA A 55 5.02 5.09 9.65
N TYR A 56 3.77 5.40 9.43
CA TYR A 56 3.02 4.99 8.23
C TYR A 56 3.47 5.74 6.97
N PHE A 57 3.81 7.01 7.08
CA PHE A 57 4.42 7.76 5.97
C PHE A 57 5.65 7.00 5.42
N TRP A 58 6.54 6.54 6.28
CA TRP A 58 7.73 5.78 5.87
C TRP A 58 7.42 4.40 5.29
N MET A 59 6.33 3.76 5.70
CA MET A 59 5.86 2.51 5.07
C MET A 59 5.46 2.77 3.61
N PHE A 60 4.63 3.77 3.35
CA PHE A 60 4.20 4.13 1.99
C PHE A 60 5.32 4.73 1.14
N LYS A 61 6.30 5.39 1.77
CA LYS A 61 7.52 5.82 1.06
C LYS A 61 8.29 4.61 0.49
N ARG A 62 8.43 3.55 1.26
CA ARG A 62 9.06 2.32 0.76
C ARG A 62 8.24 1.65 -0.36
N ASP A 63 6.91 1.75 -0.32
CA ASP A 63 6.07 1.23 -1.41
C ASP A 63 6.23 2.05 -2.69
N PHE A 64 6.33 3.38 -2.57
CA PHE A 64 6.66 4.26 -3.68
C PHE A 64 8.02 3.90 -4.30
N ASP A 65 9.04 3.69 -3.49
CA ASP A 65 10.38 3.33 -3.97
C ASP A 65 10.40 1.96 -4.67
N ARG A 66 9.60 0.99 -4.20
CA ARG A 66 9.42 -0.30 -4.88
C ARG A 66 8.82 -0.11 -6.27
N LEU A 67 7.80 0.73 -6.41
CA LEU A 67 7.23 1.05 -7.72
C LEU A 67 8.23 1.77 -8.63
N GLN A 68 9.07 2.65 -8.08
CA GLN A 68 10.13 3.27 -8.88
C GLN A 68 11.11 2.22 -9.38
N SER A 69 11.58 1.34 -8.52
CA SER A 69 12.47 0.24 -8.92
C SER A 69 11.82 -0.72 -9.92
N PHE A 70 10.51 -0.95 -9.83
CA PHE A 70 9.74 -1.69 -10.83
C PHE A 70 9.76 -0.99 -12.20
N LEU A 71 9.49 0.31 -12.22
CA LEU A 71 9.51 1.12 -13.45
C LEU A 71 10.90 1.13 -14.11
N ASP A 72 11.97 1.19 -13.31
CA ASP A 72 13.36 1.19 -13.78
C ASP A 72 13.74 -0.15 -14.46
N ARG A 73 13.03 -1.24 -14.17
CA ARG A 73 13.20 -2.55 -14.84
C ARG A 73 12.27 -2.75 -16.03
N LEU A 74 11.17 -2.01 -16.11
CA LEU A 74 10.17 -2.15 -17.19
C LEU A 74 10.54 -1.31 -18.42
N VAL A 75 11.78 -1.45 -18.87
CA VAL A 75 12.37 -0.60 -19.93
C VAL A 75 12.54 -1.30 -21.27
N GLU A 76 12.23 -2.60 -21.35
CA GLU A 76 12.39 -3.40 -22.56
C GLU A 76 11.08 -3.62 -23.31
N CYS A 77 11.15 -3.57 -24.66
CA CYS A 77 10.00 -3.75 -25.53
C CYS A 77 9.86 -5.20 -25.99
N PRO A 78 8.72 -5.88 -25.69
CA PRO A 78 8.52 -7.28 -26.08
C PRO A 78 8.13 -7.45 -27.57
N LEU A 79 7.76 -6.38 -28.26
CA LEU A 79 7.26 -6.50 -29.64
C LEU A 79 8.34 -6.99 -30.61
N GLY A 80 7.90 -7.84 -31.54
CA GLY A 80 8.77 -8.50 -32.51
C GLY A 80 9.28 -9.86 -32.09
N ALA A 81 8.96 -10.32 -30.86
CA ALA A 81 9.21 -11.70 -30.44
C ALA A 81 8.31 -12.73 -31.17
N ALA A 82 7.21 -12.26 -31.76
CA ALA A 82 6.17 -13.05 -32.40
C ALA A 82 5.63 -14.17 -31.48
N ALA A 83 5.44 -15.40 -31.99
CA ALA A 83 4.95 -16.50 -31.17
C ALA A 83 6.01 -17.06 -30.19
N LEU A 84 7.28 -17.12 -30.63
CA LEU A 84 8.44 -17.54 -29.82
C LEU A 84 9.79 -17.35 -30.53
N ALA A 85 9.83 -17.40 -31.85
CA ALA A 85 11.07 -17.47 -32.63
C ALA A 85 11.41 -16.17 -33.41
N GLY A 86 10.72 -15.07 -33.12
CA GLY A 86 10.82 -13.87 -33.93
C GLY A 86 10.04 -13.97 -35.25
N THR A 87 10.47 -13.22 -36.25
CA THR A 87 9.81 -13.16 -37.58
C THR A 87 10.80 -12.91 -38.68
N ASP A 88 10.54 -13.48 -39.86
CA ASP A 88 11.31 -13.25 -41.09
C ASP A 88 10.95 -11.92 -41.79
N PHE A 89 9.92 -11.20 -41.32
CA PHE A 89 9.60 -9.87 -41.83
C PHE A 89 10.68 -8.86 -41.43
N PRO A 90 11.05 -7.93 -42.32
CA PRO A 90 12.08 -6.92 -42.09
C PRO A 90 11.57 -5.81 -41.14
N ILE A 91 11.22 -6.17 -39.89
CA ILE A 91 10.80 -5.22 -38.87
C ILE A 91 12.02 -4.65 -38.14
N ASP A 92 11.93 -3.36 -37.78
CA ASP A 92 12.91 -2.72 -36.90
C ASP A 92 12.40 -2.67 -35.46
N ARG A 93 12.86 -3.60 -34.65
CA ARG A 93 12.51 -3.70 -33.23
C ARG A 93 13.02 -2.52 -32.41
N TRP A 94 14.15 -1.93 -32.77
CA TRP A 94 14.70 -0.76 -32.09
C TRP A 94 13.87 0.49 -32.35
N SER A 95 13.45 0.71 -33.59
CA SER A 95 12.52 1.78 -33.91
C SER A 95 11.18 1.64 -33.19
N THR A 96 10.65 0.42 -33.14
CA THR A 96 9.42 0.13 -32.40
C THR A 96 9.56 0.40 -30.89
N ALA A 97 10.65 -0.05 -30.27
CA ALA A 97 10.92 0.21 -28.86
C ALA A 97 11.00 1.71 -28.57
N LYS A 98 11.76 2.46 -29.37
CA LYS A 98 11.91 3.92 -29.23
C LYS A 98 10.58 4.66 -29.36
N GLN A 99 9.75 4.32 -30.36
CA GLN A 99 8.45 4.96 -30.57
C GLN A 99 7.47 4.72 -29.39
N LEU A 100 7.59 3.59 -28.71
CA LEU A 100 6.78 3.24 -27.53
C LEU A 100 7.39 3.71 -26.21
N GLY A 101 8.54 4.39 -26.26
CA GLY A 101 9.21 4.92 -25.08
C GLY A 101 9.86 3.85 -24.20
N PHE A 102 10.34 2.77 -24.83
CA PHE A 102 11.25 1.78 -24.22
C PHE A 102 12.70 2.08 -24.59
N GLU A 103 13.63 1.60 -23.81
CA GLU A 103 15.06 1.81 -24.03
C GLU A 103 15.60 0.92 -25.14
N LYS A 104 15.16 -0.35 -25.13
CA LYS A 104 15.61 -1.37 -26.09
C LYS A 104 14.55 -2.47 -26.28
N PRO A 105 14.67 -3.30 -27.35
CA PRO A 105 13.90 -4.54 -27.43
C PRO A 105 14.44 -5.58 -26.44
N THR A 106 13.57 -6.52 -26.03
CA THR A 106 13.97 -7.70 -25.25
C THR A 106 14.96 -8.59 -25.99
N GLU A 107 15.84 -9.28 -25.27
CA GLU A 107 16.96 -10.03 -25.83
C GLU A 107 16.55 -11.39 -26.42
N ASN A 108 15.79 -12.19 -25.66
CA ASN A 108 15.41 -13.56 -26.04
C ASN A 108 13.92 -13.65 -26.34
N SER A 109 13.56 -14.05 -27.56
CA SER A 109 12.16 -14.08 -27.99
C SER A 109 11.30 -15.14 -27.28
N ILE A 110 11.88 -16.26 -26.89
CA ILE A 110 11.17 -17.33 -26.17
C ILE A 110 10.84 -16.86 -24.75
N ASP A 111 11.83 -16.32 -24.05
CA ASP A 111 11.67 -15.74 -22.72
C ASP A 111 10.65 -14.58 -22.73
N THR A 112 10.74 -13.70 -23.71
CA THR A 112 9.83 -12.56 -23.91
C THR A 112 8.36 -12.97 -23.98
N VAL A 113 8.07 -14.10 -24.64
CA VAL A 113 6.70 -14.61 -24.77
C VAL A 113 6.24 -15.26 -23.45
N ALA A 114 7.16 -15.91 -22.74
CA ALA A 114 6.88 -16.60 -21.48
C ALA A 114 6.81 -15.64 -20.26
N ASP A 115 7.48 -14.49 -20.33
CA ASP A 115 7.60 -13.57 -19.17
C ASP A 115 6.27 -13.06 -18.64
N ARG A 116 6.09 -13.23 -17.33
CA ARG A 116 5.03 -12.65 -16.51
C ARG A 116 5.56 -12.09 -15.19
N ASP A 117 6.89 -11.99 -15.05
CA ASP A 117 7.52 -11.50 -13.83
C ASP A 117 7.03 -10.12 -13.45
N TYR A 118 6.84 -9.24 -14.44
CA TYR A 118 6.29 -7.89 -14.21
C TYR A 118 4.86 -7.89 -13.61
N CYS A 119 4.03 -8.89 -13.92
CA CYS A 119 2.70 -9.04 -13.31
C CYS A 119 2.83 -9.44 -11.83
N ILE A 120 3.68 -10.43 -11.56
CA ILE A 120 3.91 -10.98 -10.22
C ILE A 120 4.60 -9.95 -9.33
N GLU A 121 5.60 -9.26 -9.86
CA GLU A 121 6.32 -8.22 -9.12
C GLU A 121 5.38 -7.08 -8.75
N PHE A 122 4.57 -6.57 -9.68
CA PHE A 122 3.58 -5.55 -9.41
C PHE A 122 2.58 -5.99 -8.34
N ALA A 123 2.05 -7.22 -8.44
CA ALA A 123 1.13 -7.78 -7.45
C ALA A 123 1.80 -7.96 -6.08
N SER A 124 3.10 -8.28 -6.03
CA SER A 124 3.87 -8.37 -4.80
C SER A 124 4.01 -7.01 -4.10
N ILE A 125 4.27 -5.95 -4.87
CA ILE A 125 4.32 -4.57 -4.35
C ILE A 125 2.94 -4.16 -3.83
N ALA A 126 1.88 -4.45 -4.57
CA ALA A 126 0.51 -4.18 -4.17
C ALA A 126 0.14 -4.93 -2.88
N ALA A 127 0.52 -6.19 -2.74
CA ALA A 127 0.28 -6.99 -1.53
C ALA A 127 1.00 -6.42 -0.30
N LEU A 128 2.25 -5.97 -0.43
CA LEU A 128 2.98 -5.28 0.64
C LEU A 128 2.31 -3.96 1.02
N SER A 129 1.90 -3.17 0.03
CA SER A 129 1.19 -1.90 0.28
C SER A 129 -0.14 -2.14 1.00
N TYR A 130 -0.89 -3.17 0.62
CA TYR A 130 -2.11 -3.56 1.32
C TYR A 130 -1.87 -4.00 2.76
N MET A 131 -0.76 -4.68 3.04
CA MET A 131 -0.38 -5.01 4.41
C MET A 131 -0.15 -3.74 5.23
N HIS A 132 0.51 -2.72 4.68
CA HIS A 132 0.70 -1.43 5.35
C HIS A 132 -0.64 -0.70 5.57
N MET A 133 -1.52 -0.66 4.54
CA MET A 133 -2.86 -0.09 4.66
C MET A 133 -3.69 -0.81 5.72
N SER A 134 -3.65 -2.15 5.75
CA SER A 134 -4.36 -2.96 6.73
C SER A 134 -3.94 -2.64 8.16
N ARG A 135 -2.65 -2.48 8.41
CA ARG A 135 -2.12 -2.11 9.73
C ARG A 135 -2.59 -0.73 10.18
N LEU A 136 -2.53 0.26 9.30
CA LEU A 136 -3.05 1.60 9.61
C LEU A 136 -4.56 1.56 9.87
N CYS A 137 -5.31 0.85 9.04
CA CYS A 137 -6.76 0.71 9.21
C CYS A 137 -7.12 0.01 10.52
N GLU A 138 -6.37 -1.02 10.94
CA GLU A 138 -6.57 -1.68 12.23
C GLU A 138 -6.39 -0.71 13.39
N GLU A 139 -5.31 0.08 13.40
CA GLU A 139 -5.10 1.07 14.44
C GLU A 139 -6.16 2.20 14.41
N ILE A 140 -6.60 2.64 13.22
CA ILE A 140 -7.71 3.59 13.10
C ILE A 140 -8.99 3.02 13.73
N ILE A 141 -9.33 1.76 13.47
CA ILE A 141 -10.51 1.09 14.03
C ILE A 141 -10.41 1.04 15.56
N ILE A 142 -9.27 0.57 16.10
CA ILE A 142 -9.01 0.50 17.52
C ILE A 142 -9.12 1.90 18.15
N PHE A 143 -8.43 2.89 17.59
CA PHE A 143 -8.37 4.24 18.14
C PHE A 143 -9.68 5.02 17.98
N ALA A 144 -10.55 4.64 17.04
CA ALA A 144 -11.87 5.22 16.87
C ALA A 144 -12.94 4.53 17.75
N SER A 145 -12.63 3.40 18.38
CA SER A 145 -13.57 2.67 19.24
C SER A 145 -14.03 3.50 20.45
N GLN A 146 -15.14 3.11 21.06
CA GLN A 146 -15.70 3.80 22.23
C GLN A 146 -14.78 3.80 23.45
N GLU A 147 -13.94 2.79 23.56
CA GLU A 147 -12.97 2.62 24.65
C GLU A 147 -11.80 3.60 24.52
N TYR A 148 -11.28 3.75 23.31
CA TYR A 148 -10.13 4.62 23.05
C TYR A 148 -10.54 6.07 22.78
N LYS A 149 -11.39 6.33 21.80
CA LYS A 149 -11.83 7.68 21.38
C LYS A 149 -10.67 8.64 21.08
N PHE A 150 -9.58 8.12 20.54
CA PHE A 150 -8.41 8.91 20.15
C PHE A 150 -8.60 9.56 18.78
N ILE A 151 -9.38 8.90 17.91
CA ILE A 151 -9.66 9.29 16.54
C ILE A 151 -11.17 9.40 16.33
N GLU A 152 -11.59 10.37 15.54
CA GLU A 152 -12.92 10.45 14.96
C GLU A 152 -12.80 10.51 13.44
N LEU A 153 -13.41 9.54 12.75
CA LEU A 153 -13.55 9.59 11.29
C LEU A 153 -14.72 10.48 10.88
N SER A 154 -14.57 11.15 9.75
CA SER A 154 -15.66 11.92 9.12
C SER A 154 -16.82 10.99 8.73
N ASP A 155 -18.04 11.54 8.75
CA ASP A 155 -19.26 10.82 8.36
C ASP A 155 -19.20 10.25 6.94
N ASP A 156 -18.41 10.87 6.05
CA ASP A 156 -18.17 10.37 4.69
C ASP A 156 -17.51 8.96 4.65
N PHE A 157 -16.85 8.56 5.75
CA PHE A 157 -16.07 7.30 5.85
C PHE A 157 -16.58 6.39 6.98
N THR A 158 -17.79 6.64 7.45
CA THR A 158 -18.43 5.85 8.50
C THR A 158 -19.87 5.56 8.12
N THR A 159 -20.42 4.46 8.62
CA THR A 159 -21.86 4.21 8.53
C THR A 159 -22.49 4.22 9.92
N GLY A 160 -23.70 4.80 9.98
CA GLY A 160 -24.54 4.75 11.16
C GLY A 160 -25.29 3.42 11.25
N SER A 161 -25.86 3.16 12.42
CA SER A 161 -26.83 2.07 12.61
C SER A 161 -28.24 2.62 12.54
N SER A 162 -29.14 1.96 11.81
CA SER A 162 -30.58 2.29 11.79
C SER A 162 -31.26 2.06 13.12
N ILE A 163 -30.71 1.17 13.97
CA ILE A 163 -31.27 0.77 15.27
C ILE A 163 -30.60 1.52 16.42
N MET A 164 -29.30 1.84 16.27
CA MET A 164 -28.50 2.47 17.33
C MET A 164 -27.95 3.82 16.83
N PRO A 165 -28.65 4.94 17.05
CA PRO A 165 -28.26 6.24 16.48
C PRO A 165 -26.87 6.74 16.88
N GLN A 166 -26.37 6.32 18.04
CA GLN A 166 -25.05 6.67 18.58
C GLN A 166 -23.89 5.88 17.97
N LYS A 167 -24.21 4.80 17.20
CA LYS A 167 -23.17 3.90 16.65
C LYS A 167 -22.64 4.40 15.32
N LYS A 168 -21.34 4.65 15.28
CA LYS A 168 -20.57 4.95 14.05
C LYS A 168 -19.60 3.80 13.81
N ASN A 169 -19.65 3.21 12.61
CA ASN A 169 -18.78 2.10 12.23
C ASN A 169 -17.69 2.61 11.26
N CYS A 170 -16.48 2.14 11.43
CA CYS A 170 -15.33 2.47 10.56
C CYS A 170 -15.30 1.62 9.29
N ASP A 171 -16.43 1.52 8.57
CA ASP A 171 -16.64 0.54 7.48
C ASP A 171 -15.58 0.61 6.39
N PHE A 172 -15.16 1.81 6.01
CA PHE A 172 -14.12 1.95 4.99
C PHE A 172 -12.77 1.36 5.45
N ALA A 173 -12.39 1.60 6.70
CA ALA A 173 -11.18 1.01 7.26
C ALA A 173 -11.30 -0.53 7.37
N GLU A 174 -12.46 -1.04 7.79
CA GLU A 174 -12.74 -2.48 7.86
C GLU A 174 -12.69 -3.13 6.48
N LEU A 175 -13.28 -2.50 5.46
CA LEU A 175 -13.26 -2.99 4.08
C LEU A 175 -11.85 -3.00 3.49
N ILE A 176 -11.04 -1.97 3.72
CA ILE A 176 -9.64 -1.93 3.28
C ILE A 176 -8.87 -3.09 3.91
N LYS A 177 -9.01 -3.29 5.22
CA LYS A 177 -8.41 -4.42 5.94
C LYS A 177 -8.87 -5.76 5.36
N GLY A 178 -10.17 -5.95 5.17
CA GLY A 178 -10.73 -7.19 4.62
C GLY A 178 -10.25 -7.51 3.20
N ARG A 179 -10.13 -6.48 2.34
CA ARG A 179 -9.66 -6.62 0.95
C ARG A 179 -8.18 -7.01 0.83
N THR A 180 -7.40 -6.89 1.89
CA THR A 180 -6.01 -7.37 1.92
C THR A 180 -5.91 -8.85 1.59
N GLY A 181 -6.85 -9.67 2.08
CA GLY A 181 -6.93 -11.09 1.73
C GLY A 181 -7.14 -11.34 0.23
N ARG A 182 -7.98 -10.52 -0.44
CA ARG A 182 -8.14 -10.61 -1.91
C ARG A 182 -6.83 -10.30 -2.64
N MET A 183 -6.13 -9.26 -2.23
CA MET A 183 -4.85 -8.88 -2.84
C MET A 183 -3.81 -9.99 -2.71
N TYR A 184 -3.74 -10.64 -1.54
CA TYR A 184 -2.87 -11.81 -1.35
C TYR A 184 -3.30 -12.97 -2.23
N GLY A 185 -4.61 -13.19 -2.38
CA GLY A 185 -5.16 -14.21 -3.28
C GLY A 185 -4.77 -13.98 -4.74
N TYR A 186 -4.77 -12.74 -5.23
CA TYR A 186 -4.35 -12.43 -6.61
C TYR A 186 -2.86 -12.71 -6.83
N LEU A 187 -1.99 -12.31 -5.90
CA LEU A 187 -0.57 -12.64 -5.96
C LEU A 187 -0.36 -14.17 -5.96
N GLN A 188 -1.02 -14.88 -5.06
CA GLN A 188 -0.91 -16.33 -4.96
C GLN A 188 -1.42 -17.02 -6.25
N ALA A 189 -2.50 -16.53 -6.84
CA ALA A 189 -3.04 -17.05 -8.09
C ALA A 189 -2.04 -16.85 -9.25
N MET A 190 -1.40 -15.67 -9.36
CA MET A 190 -0.38 -15.41 -10.38
C MET A 190 0.83 -16.32 -10.23
N LEU A 191 1.33 -16.51 -9.00
CA LEU A 191 2.44 -17.45 -8.71
C LEU A 191 2.07 -18.89 -9.06
N THR A 192 0.83 -19.29 -8.74
CA THR A 192 0.33 -20.63 -9.02
C THR A 192 0.15 -20.85 -10.52
N MET A 193 -0.37 -19.86 -11.24
CA MET A 193 -0.54 -19.89 -12.69
C MET A 193 0.79 -20.15 -13.39
N MET A 194 1.86 -19.46 -13.01
CA MET A 194 3.17 -19.58 -13.67
C MET A 194 3.96 -20.83 -13.25
N LYS A 195 3.58 -21.46 -12.13
CA LYS A 195 4.31 -22.63 -11.61
C LYS A 195 4.22 -23.82 -12.55
N GLY A 196 5.36 -24.24 -13.10
CA GLY A 196 5.47 -25.47 -13.88
C GLY A 196 4.99 -25.37 -15.33
N ILE A 197 4.69 -24.16 -15.82
CA ILE A 197 4.36 -23.93 -17.23
C ILE A 197 5.65 -24.04 -18.07
N PRO A 198 5.66 -24.83 -19.17
CA PRO A 198 6.79 -24.86 -20.10
C PRO A 198 6.89 -23.56 -20.92
N LEU A 199 8.01 -23.38 -21.61
CA LEU A 199 8.21 -22.31 -22.59
C LEU A 199 7.45 -22.65 -23.90
N ALA A 200 6.93 -21.68 -24.67
CA ALA A 200 6.93 -20.24 -24.47
C ALA A 200 5.58 -19.72 -23.94
N TYR A 201 4.47 -20.16 -24.55
CA TYR A 201 3.10 -19.71 -24.21
C TYR A 201 2.16 -20.91 -24.09
N ASP A 202 1.51 -21.00 -22.95
CA ASP A 202 0.38 -21.88 -22.69
C ASP A 202 -0.87 -21.08 -22.34
N LYS A 203 -2.05 -21.71 -22.53
CA LYS A 203 -3.34 -21.08 -22.35
C LYS A 203 -3.59 -20.64 -20.90
N ASP A 204 -2.94 -21.28 -19.95
CA ASP A 204 -2.91 -20.90 -18.52
C ASP A 204 -2.57 -19.43 -18.31
N MET A 205 -1.59 -18.92 -19.08
CA MET A 205 -1.15 -17.51 -19.01
C MET A 205 -2.25 -16.51 -19.39
N GLN A 206 -3.38 -16.94 -19.93
CA GLN A 206 -4.49 -16.03 -20.26
C GLN A 206 -5.17 -15.49 -19.01
N GLU A 207 -5.06 -16.18 -17.87
CA GLU A 207 -5.56 -15.73 -16.57
C GLU A 207 -4.79 -14.51 -16.03
N ASP A 208 -3.60 -14.21 -16.57
CA ASP A 208 -2.80 -13.05 -16.20
C ASP A 208 -3.58 -11.73 -16.31
N LYS A 209 -4.47 -11.62 -17.30
CA LYS A 209 -5.22 -10.39 -17.59
C LYS A 209 -6.24 -10.08 -16.50
N PHE A 210 -7.05 -11.07 -16.13
CA PHE A 210 -8.04 -10.93 -15.07
C PHE A 210 -7.36 -10.55 -13.75
N LEU A 211 -6.35 -11.32 -13.37
CA LEU A 211 -5.61 -11.11 -12.12
C LEU A 211 -4.92 -9.73 -12.09
N SER A 212 -4.35 -9.30 -13.23
CA SER A 212 -3.69 -7.98 -13.34
C SER A 212 -4.68 -6.83 -13.21
N TYR A 213 -5.80 -6.89 -13.94
CA TYR A 213 -6.81 -5.83 -13.88
C TYR A 213 -7.41 -5.70 -12.48
N GLU A 214 -7.79 -6.82 -11.88
CA GLU A 214 -8.33 -6.83 -10.52
C GLU A 214 -7.32 -6.30 -9.48
N THR A 215 -6.04 -6.64 -9.63
CA THR A 215 -4.98 -6.13 -8.76
C THR A 215 -4.85 -4.61 -8.86
N ILE A 216 -4.78 -4.09 -10.09
CA ILE A 216 -4.61 -2.65 -10.34
C ILE A 216 -5.82 -1.87 -9.87
N ASP A 217 -7.02 -2.28 -10.28
CA ASP A 217 -8.27 -1.60 -9.95
C ASP A 217 -8.52 -1.59 -8.43
N LEU A 218 -8.33 -2.74 -7.78
CA LEU A 218 -8.50 -2.86 -6.34
C LEU A 218 -7.54 -1.94 -5.59
N TRP A 219 -6.26 -1.91 -5.98
CA TRP A 219 -5.25 -1.09 -5.32
C TRP A 219 -5.51 0.40 -5.52
N GLN A 220 -5.69 0.84 -6.77
CA GLN A 220 -5.94 2.26 -7.08
C GLN A 220 -7.22 2.78 -6.41
N ASN A 221 -8.33 2.04 -6.49
CA ASN A 221 -9.59 2.45 -5.89
C ASN A 221 -9.49 2.54 -4.35
N THR A 222 -8.74 1.65 -3.73
CA THR A 222 -8.50 1.71 -2.27
C THR A 222 -7.67 2.93 -1.88
N MET A 223 -6.61 3.23 -2.62
CA MET A 223 -5.78 4.42 -2.34
C MET A 223 -6.54 5.73 -2.53
N LYS A 224 -7.42 5.82 -3.54
CA LYS A 224 -8.29 6.98 -3.76
C LYS A 224 -9.22 7.27 -2.59
N VAL A 225 -9.61 6.26 -1.83
CA VAL A 225 -10.45 6.41 -0.63
C VAL A 225 -9.59 6.70 0.60
N MET A 226 -8.42 6.08 0.70
CA MET A 226 -7.58 6.14 1.90
C MET A 226 -7.01 7.54 2.16
N ALA A 227 -6.53 8.22 1.14
CA ALA A 227 -5.96 9.57 1.29
C ALA A 227 -6.95 10.59 1.88
N PRO A 228 -8.18 10.77 1.33
CA PRO A 228 -9.16 11.67 1.92
C PRO A 228 -9.69 11.20 3.28
N MET A 229 -9.77 9.89 3.56
CA MET A 229 -10.13 9.37 4.88
C MET A 229 -9.12 9.82 5.93
N ILE A 230 -7.83 9.70 5.67
CA ILE A 230 -6.76 10.17 6.56
C ILE A 230 -6.83 11.70 6.72
N ARG A 231 -6.98 12.43 5.63
CA ARG A 231 -7.01 13.92 5.65
C ARG A 231 -8.14 14.48 6.48
N LYS A 232 -9.33 13.83 6.47
CA LYS A 232 -10.52 14.26 7.23
C LYS A 232 -10.59 13.71 8.66
N MET A 233 -9.68 12.83 9.03
CA MET A 233 -9.59 12.26 10.37
C MET A 233 -9.32 13.35 11.41
N LYS A 234 -9.99 13.29 12.56
CA LYS A 234 -9.76 14.18 13.70
C LYS A 234 -9.10 13.43 14.84
N ILE A 235 -8.08 14.05 15.42
CA ILE A 235 -7.40 13.53 16.61
C ILE A 235 -7.99 14.22 17.85
N ASN A 236 -8.37 13.42 18.86
CA ASN A 236 -8.84 13.92 20.15
C ASN A 236 -7.66 14.12 21.11
N ALA A 237 -6.98 15.25 20.98
CA ALA A 237 -5.76 15.55 21.74
C ALA A 237 -5.98 15.51 23.27
N LYS A 238 -7.18 15.89 23.76
CA LYS A 238 -7.49 15.82 25.18
C LYS A 238 -7.55 14.36 25.67
N ARG A 239 -8.20 13.50 24.91
CA ARG A 239 -8.36 12.09 25.26
C ARG A 239 -7.04 11.31 25.16
N THR A 240 -6.25 11.59 24.13
CA THR A 240 -4.92 10.96 23.95
C THR A 240 -3.98 11.36 25.09
N TYR A 241 -3.95 12.65 25.46
CA TYR A 241 -3.15 13.13 26.57
C TYR A 241 -3.56 12.49 27.91
N GLN A 242 -4.86 12.45 28.20
CA GLN A 242 -5.37 11.79 29.40
C GLN A 242 -4.93 10.32 29.46
N ALA A 243 -5.07 9.57 28.36
CA ALA A 243 -4.66 8.19 28.30
C ALA A 243 -3.15 8.00 28.49
N ALA A 244 -2.33 8.90 27.95
CA ALA A 244 -0.88 8.88 28.10
C ALA A 244 -0.43 9.22 29.53
N SER A 245 -1.25 9.99 30.26
CA SER A 245 -0.95 10.43 31.63
C SER A 245 -1.35 9.40 32.70
N HIS A 246 -2.12 8.39 32.33
CA HIS A 246 -2.52 7.32 33.28
C HIS A 246 -1.43 6.27 33.41
N GLY A 247 -1.24 5.81 34.64
CA GLY A 247 -0.26 4.77 34.98
C GLY A 247 1.18 5.29 35.03
N PHE A 248 2.12 4.38 35.03
CA PHE A 248 3.57 4.66 35.16
C PHE A 248 4.29 4.69 33.80
N SER A 249 3.68 5.23 32.77
CA SER A 249 4.23 5.22 31.39
C SER A 249 5.58 5.93 31.25
N THR A 250 5.95 6.81 32.19
CA THR A 250 7.24 7.51 32.29
C THR A 250 8.23 6.92 33.28
N ALA A 251 7.90 5.82 33.93
CA ALA A 251 8.75 5.21 34.97
C ALA A 251 10.16 4.84 34.47
N THR A 252 10.27 4.43 33.21
CA THR A 252 11.56 4.11 32.59
C THR A 252 12.49 5.33 32.52
N GLU A 253 11.95 6.52 32.27
CA GLU A 253 12.73 7.75 32.21
C GLU A 253 13.19 8.21 33.60
N ILE A 254 12.34 8.04 34.61
CA ILE A 254 12.68 8.29 36.02
C ILE A 254 13.82 7.36 36.46
N GLY A 255 13.73 6.06 36.11
CA GLY A 255 14.78 5.09 36.41
C GLY A 255 16.11 5.41 35.75
N ARG A 256 16.09 5.88 34.47
CA ARG A 256 17.29 6.32 33.75
C ARG A 256 17.92 7.58 34.36
N ALA A 257 17.11 8.54 34.79
CA ALA A 257 17.61 9.74 35.46
C ALA A 257 18.34 9.38 36.77
N SER A 258 17.74 8.54 37.60
CA SER A 258 18.36 8.09 38.86
C SER A 258 19.66 7.26 38.69
N CYS A 259 19.81 6.56 37.54
CA CYS A 259 21.02 5.81 37.23
C CYS A 259 22.17 6.71 36.71
N ARG A 260 21.90 7.92 36.21
CA ARG A 260 22.91 8.86 35.76
C ARG A 260 23.49 9.72 36.87
N GLU A 261 22.85 9.76 38.02
CA GLU A 261 23.28 10.49 39.21
C GLU A 261 24.12 9.64 40.19
N ARG A 262 24.41 8.38 39.83
CA ARG A 262 25.32 7.46 40.55
C ARG A 262 26.55 7.17 39.70
#